data_931d446ab27236d5a42eac6c0e4ff039
#
_entry.id   931d446ab27236d5a42eac6c0e4ff039
#
_cell.length_a   1.000
_cell.length_b   1.000
_cell.length_c   1.000
_cell.angle_alpha   90.00
_cell.angle_beta   90.00
_cell.angle_gamma   90.00
#
_symmetry.space_group_name_H-M   'P 1'
#
loop_
_entity.id
_entity.type
_entity.pdbx_description
1 polymer ?
#
loop_
_entity_poly.entity_id
_entity_poly.type
_entity_poly.pdbx_seq_one_letter_code
_entity_poly.pdbx_strand_id
1 'polypeptide(L)'
;MRKRSSRRRQFSLLAAATVAVAGPVTMMGMTADAAPGHVGHGGTVLQENLVSDLPGVAAVTDPNLVNPWGISESAASPFWHSDNNSGLSTLYQVPGSASAPVTVNPLAVNIPTPVSPTGGTPTGTVFNAASASGAFAVTGLNKSGQAASAPAAFLFSSEDGTITGWNPGIDPTGKFAGSGGVSGQAAIAVDNSGNNFTNPDPNRQTGAVYKGLAIATSSTPIISADAASTALLYASNFRAGTVDVYDAGFSKVTALPSGAFRDKDLPGGYAPFGIQVQNGKVYISYARQDAARHDDAAGPGRGFVDVFNLDGTPGLPGGRVRLISRGSLDSPWGLALAPQGFGGISAPGSDPVLLVGNFGDGLIHAFDAVSGMALGALKDPDGEPIHIDGLWALQAGNGGKGGVASAVYFTAGPFGESHGLFGSLTTATPGSPEGPAEGQWVQANLDVVQLDLQRLSQDQSGGAARATIEQDTRTLNTDFRELARAEQALTADAVTDPAS
;
A
#
# COMPACT_ATOMS: atom_id res chain seq x y z
N MET A 1 -15.03 -37.82 -29.73
CA MET A 1 -13.65 -38.29 -29.99
C MET A 1 -12.90 -37.27 -30.85
N ARG A 2 -11.68 -36.91 -30.43
CA ARG A 2 -10.70 -35.99 -31.04
C ARG A 2 -10.96 -34.51 -30.85
N LYS A 3 -10.33 -33.94 -29.79
CA LYS A 3 -9.60 -32.66 -29.77
C LYS A 3 -8.98 -32.45 -28.37
N ARG A 4 -7.93 -33.21 -28.03
CA ARG A 4 -7.14 -33.03 -26.81
C ARG A 4 -5.62 -33.23 -27.03
N SER A 5 -5.08 -32.97 -28.21
CA SER A 5 -3.66 -33.27 -28.46
C SER A 5 -2.79 -32.08 -28.89
N SER A 6 -3.29 -30.85 -28.94
CA SER A 6 -2.50 -29.70 -29.43
C SER A 6 -1.90 -28.79 -28.34
N ARG A 7 -2.37 -28.86 -27.09
CA ARG A 7 -1.85 -28.00 -26.02
C ARG A 7 -0.58 -28.52 -25.33
N ARG A 8 -0.36 -29.82 -25.30
CA ARG A 8 0.87 -30.39 -24.68
C ARG A 8 2.17 -30.18 -25.45
N ARG A 9 2.14 -29.73 -26.71
CA ARG A 9 3.36 -29.51 -27.51
C ARG A 9 3.94 -28.11 -27.39
N GLN A 10 3.21 -27.11 -26.88
CA GLN A 10 3.73 -25.75 -26.68
C GLN A 10 4.55 -25.62 -25.39
N PHE A 11 4.17 -26.34 -24.32
CA PHE A 11 4.92 -26.31 -23.05
C PHE A 11 6.33 -26.89 -23.12
N SER A 12 6.60 -27.83 -24.02
CA SER A 12 7.92 -28.47 -24.12
C SER A 12 8.98 -27.63 -24.83
N LEU A 13 8.65 -26.50 -25.45
CA LEU A 13 9.59 -25.66 -26.18
C LEU A 13 10.11 -24.47 -25.34
N LEU A 14 9.42 -24.06 -24.26
CA LEU A 14 9.91 -23.01 -23.36
C LEU A 14 10.90 -23.55 -22.31
N ALA A 15 10.80 -24.84 -21.92
CA ALA A 15 11.70 -25.43 -20.93
C ALA A 15 13.14 -25.69 -21.41
N ALA A 16 13.42 -25.52 -22.71
CA ALA A 16 14.74 -25.79 -23.28
C ALA A 16 15.67 -24.56 -23.36
N ALA A 17 15.20 -23.36 -22.99
CA ALA A 17 15.99 -22.13 -23.10
C ALA A 17 16.63 -21.65 -21.77
N THR A 18 16.45 -22.38 -20.66
CA THR A 18 16.89 -21.94 -19.32
C THR A 18 18.05 -22.76 -18.71
N VAL A 19 18.86 -23.44 -19.50
CA VAL A 19 20.03 -24.14 -18.97
C VAL A 19 21.32 -23.52 -19.55
N ALA A 20 21.78 -22.46 -18.92
CA ALA A 20 23.22 -22.12 -18.80
C ALA A 20 23.34 -20.85 -17.92
N VAL A 21 23.52 -21.02 -16.63
CA VAL A 21 24.43 -20.38 -15.69
C VAL A 21 23.92 -20.69 -14.27
N ALA A 22 24.36 -21.77 -13.68
CA ALA A 22 24.33 -21.95 -12.24
C ALA A 22 25.63 -22.64 -11.82
N GLY A 23 26.53 -21.85 -11.24
CA GLY A 23 27.59 -22.38 -10.41
C GLY A 23 27.05 -22.71 -9.01
N PRO A 24 27.67 -23.66 -8.28
CA PRO A 24 27.15 -24.12 -6.99
C PRO A 24 27.32 -23.03 -5.91
N VAL A 25 26.22 -22.57 -5.35
CA VAL A 25 26.21 -21.77 -4.11
C VAL A 25 26.18 -22.75 -2.94
N THR A 26 27.27 -22.81 -2.21
CA THR A 26 27.37 -23.55 -0.96
C THR A 26 26.58 -22.82 0.12
N MET A 27 25.47 -23.41 0.58
CA MET A 27 24.76 -22.93 1.77
C MET A 27 25.62 -23.20 3.01
N MET A 28 26.17 -22.15 3.59
CA MET A 28 26.61 -22.16 4.98
C MET A 28 25.40 -21.93 5.87
N GLY A 29 24.99 -22.97 6.58
CA GLY A 29 23.97 -22.89 7.62
C GLY A 29 24.45 -22.03 8.78
N MET A 30 23.81 -20.89 9.01
CA MET A 30 23.85 -20.18 10.28
C MET A 30 22.64 -20.62 11.10
N THR A 31 22.89 -21.46 12.10
CA THR A 31 21.91 -21.73 13.16
C THR A 31 21.79 -20.50 14.02
N ALA A 32 20.70 -19.76 13.90
CA ALA A 32 20.31 -18.78 14.91
C ALA A 32 19.63 -19.56 16.05
N ASP A 33 20.21 -19.48 17.26
CA ASP A 33 19.56 -19.94 18.48
C ASP A 33 18.27 -19.13 18.69
N ALA A 34 17.14 -19.75 18.38
CA ALA A 34 15.83 -19.25 18.75
C ALA A 34 15.54 -19.70 20.18
N ALA A 35 15.37 -18.75 21.11
CA ALA A 35 14.77 -19.03 22.39
C ALA A 35 13.40 -19.77 22.20
N PRO A 36 13.01 -20.69 23.09
CA PRO A 36 11.75 -21.41 22.98
C PRO A 36 10.60 -20.45 23.32
N GLY A 37 10.14 -19.69 22.34
CA GLY A 37 8.95 -18.86 22.40
C GLY A 37 7.83 -19.56 21.64
N HIS A 38 6.64 -19.47 22.16
CA HIS A 38 5.40 -19.98 21.58
C HIS A 38 5.39 -19.71 20.07
N VAL A 39 5.35 -20.80 19.30
CA VAL A 39 5.14 -20.72 17.85
C VAL A 39 3.68 -20.29 17.67
N GLY A 40 3.45 -19.00 17.49
CA GLY A 40 2.15 -18.49 17.09
C GLY A 40 1.83 -19.12 15.73
N HIS A 41 0.71 -19.84 15.65
CA HIS A 41 0.20 -20.29 14.37
C HIS A 41 -0.31 -19.04 13.64
N GLY A 42 0.31 -18.68 12.52
CA GLY A 42 -0.17 -17.61 11.64
C GLY A 42 -1.65 -17.82 11.29
N GLY A 43 -2.36 -16.72 11.02
CA GLY A 43 -3.77 -16.79 10.69
C GLY A 43 -4.02 -17.40 9.33
N THR A 44 -5.12 -18.16 9.20
CA THR A 44 -5.55 -18.72 7.92
C THR A 44 -6.59 -17.82 7.27
N VAL A 45 -6.33 -17.39 6.03
CA VAL A 45 -7.20 -16.47 5.29
C VAL A 45 -7.33 -16.90 3.83
N LEU A 46 -8.46 -16.53 3.22
CA LEU A 46 -8.68 -16.60 1.77
C LEU A 46 -8.40 -15.23 1.17
N GLN A 47 -7.63 -15.18 0.10
CA GLN A 47 -7.44 -14.02 -0.73
C GLN A 47 -8.46 -14.02 -1.88
N GLU A 48 -9.05 -12.85 -2.13
CA GLU A 48 -9.90 -12.61 -3.29
C GLU A 48 -9.42 -11.33 -4.00
N ASN A 49 -9.14 -11.45 -5.30
CA ASN A 49 -8.78 -10.32 -6.15
C ASN A 49 -10.06 -9.64 -6.64
N LEU A 50 -10.28 -8.40 -6.24
CA LEU A 50 -11.53 -7.67 -6.47
C LEU A 50 -11.49 -6.81 -7.72
N VAL A 51 -10.42 -6.00 -7.87
CA VAL A 51 -10.20 -5.11 -9.02
C VAL A 51 -8.74 -5.15 -9.43
N SER A 52 -8.48 -5.16 -10.74
CA SER A 52 -7.14 -5.00 -11.33
C SER A 52 -7.23 -4.22 -12.63
N ASP A 53 -6.16 -3.58 -13.06
CA ASP A 53 -6.05 -3.01 -14.41
C ASP A 53 -5.82 -4.09 -15.47
N LEU A 54 -5.39 -5.28 -15.04
CA LEU A 54 -5.17 -6.43 -15.92
C LEU A 54 -6.45 -7.27 -16.08
N PRO A 55 -6.89 -7.56 -17.32
CA PRO A 55 -8.01 -8.45 -17.55
C PRO A 55 -7.74 -9.88 -17.04
N GLY A 56 -8.73 -10.47 -16.35
CA GLY A 56 -8.67 -11.86 -15.89
C GLY A 56 -7.94 -12.09 -14.56
N VAL A 57 -7.32 -11.06 -13.98
CA VAL A 57 -6.62 -11.11 -12.67
C VAL A 57 -7.59 -10.96 -11.51
N ALA A 58 -8.65 -10.18 -11.71
CA ALA A 58 -9.64 -9.87 -10.69
C ALA A 58 -11.07 -9.96 -11.24
N ALA A 59 -12.06 -9.91 -10.33
CA ALA A 59 -13.47 -9.93 -10.70
C ALA A 59 -13.87 -8.73 -11.58
N VAL A 60 -13.21 -7.57 -11.40
CA VAL A 60 -13.48 -6.33 -12.14
C VAL A 60 -12.18 -5.81 -12.74
N THR A 61 -12.22 -5.37 -14.00
CA THR A 61 -11.09 -4.70 -14.65
C THR A 61 -11.33 -3.18 -14.69
N ASP A 62 -10.38 -2.40 -14.14
CA ASP A 62 -10.38 -0.93 -14.26
C ASP A 62 -8.97 -0.44 -14.64
N PRO A 63 -8.75 0.05 -15.86
CA PRO A 63 -7.44 0.49 -16.33
C PRO A 63 -6.89 1.72 -15.58
N ASN A 64 -7.68 2.36 -14.71
CA ASN A 64 -7.22 3.48 -13.88
C ASN A 64 -6.52 3.04 -12.59
N LEU A 65 -6.74 1.80 -12.14
CA LEU A 65 -6.13 1.27 -10.93
C LEU A 65 -4.69 0.84 -11.22
N VAL A 66 -3.75 1.77 -11.30
CA VAL A 66 -2.34 1.46 -11.56
C VAL A 66 -1.49 1.83 -10.37
N ASN A 67 -0.82 0.84 -9.79
CA ASN A 67 0.02 0.96 -8.58
C ASN A 67 -0.72 1.68 -7.43
N PRO A 68 -1.86 1.14 -6.95
CA PRO A 68 -2.59 1.73 -5.84
C PRO A 68 -1.81 1.55 -4.53
N TRP A 69 -1.45 2.68 -3.87
CA TRP A 69 -0.76 2.67 -2.58
C TRP A 69 -1.75 2.76 -1.43
N GLY A 70 -2.28 3.96 -1.18
CA GLY A 70 -3.17 4.23 -0.07
C GLY A 70 -4.60 3.78 -0.31
N ILE A 71 -5.26 3.37 0.77
CA ILE A 71 -6.69 3.05 0.81
C ILE A 71 -7.33 3.74 2.01
N SER A 72 -8.50 4.32 1.82
CA SER A 72 -9.24 4.97 2.91
C SER A 72 -10.73 4.98 2.63
N GLU A 73 -11.54 5.02 3.68
CA GLU A 73 -12.99 5.17 3.61
C GLU A 73 -13.52 5.94 4.82
N SER A 74 -14.72 6.52 4.68
CA SER A 74 -15.52 6.96 5.81
C SER A 74 -16.37 5.79 6.35
N ALA A 75 -17.07 6.01 7.44
CA ALA A 75 -17.99 4.99 7.99
C ALA A 75 -19.08 4.51 7.00
N ALA A 76 -19.30 5.20 5.88
CA ALA A 76 -20.36 4.89 4.92
C ALA A 76 -19.97 5.06 3.44
N SER A 77 -18.73 5.47 3.14
CA SER A 77 -18.26 5.66 1.76
C SER A 77 -17.74 4.35 1.17
N PRO A 78 -17.61 4.26 -0.18
CA PRO A 78 -16.75 3.28 -0.82
C PRO A 78 -15.28 3.51 -0.42
N PHE A 79 -14.42 2.56 -0.75
CA PHE A 79 -12.98 2.73 -0.67
C PHE A 79 -12.50 3.77 -1.68
N TRP A 80 -11.57 4.62 -1.26
CA TRP A 80 -10.81 5.57 -2.05
C TRP A 80 -9.37 5.10 -2.13
N HIS A 81 -8.80 5.08 -3.33
CA HIS A 81 -7.44 4.63 -3.60
C HIS A 81 -6.55 5.80 -4.01
N SER A 82 -5.27 5.69 -3.73
CA SER A 82 -4.22 6.57 -4.28
C SER A 82 -3.48 5.79 -5.36
N ASP A 83 -3.86 6.00 -6.62
CA ASP A 83 -3.30 5.27 -7.75
C ASP A 83 -2.05 6.02 -8.24
N ASN A 84 -0.89 5.61 -7.73
CA ASN A 84 0.37 6.33 -7.87
C ASN A 84 0.76 6.54 -9.34
N ASN A 85 0.70 5.49 -10.16
CA ASN A 85 1.18 5.56 -11.54
C ASN A 85 0.16 6.11 -12.53
N SER A 86 -1.15 6.13 -12.18
CA SER A 86 -2.14 6.82 -13.01
C SER A 86 -2.37 8.28 -12.62
N GLY A 87 -1.89 8.70 -11.44
CA GLY A 87 -2.08 10.06 -10.92
C GLY A 87 -3.53 10.36 -10.55
N LEU A 88 -4.27 9.32 -10.18
CA LEU A 88 -5.70 9.39 -9.87
C LEU A 88 -5.99 8.97 -8.43
N SER A 89 -7.20 9.25 -7.99
CA SER A 89 -7.86 8.51 -6.94
C SER A 89 -9.11 7.86 -7.51
N THR A 90 -9.17 6.53 -7.48
CA THR A 90 -10.32 5.72 -7.90
C THR A 90 -11.13 5.27 -6.71
N LEU A 91 -12.40 4.91 -6.97
CA LEU A 91 -13.34 4.55 -5.92
C LEU A 91 -14.05 3.23 -6.23
N TYR A 92 -14.01 2.30 -5.26
CA TYR A 92 -14.69 1.02 -5.40
C TYR A 92 -15.63 0.76 -4.23
N GLN A 93 -16.89 0.46 -4.56
CA GLN A 93 -17.85 0.02 -3.57
C GLN A 93 -17.77 -1.50 -3.43
N VAL A 94 -17.39 -1.92 -2.25
CA VAL A 94 -17.40 -3.33 -1.85
C VAL A 94 -18.56 -3.49 -0.86
N PRO A 95 -19.54 -4.36 -1.17
CA PRO A 95 -20.66 -4.55 -0.26
C PRO A 95 -20.24 -5.11 1.10
N GLY A 96 -20.93 -4.70 2.16
CA GLY A 96 -20.72 -5.24 3.53
C GLY A 96 -21.21 -6.67 3.72
N SER A 97 -21.60 -7.35 2.63
CA SER A 97 -21.99 -8.78 2.61
C SER A 97 -21.32 -9.47 1.43
N ALA A 98 -20.85 -10.69 1.62
CA ALA A 98 -20.08 -11.48 0.65
C ALA A 98 -20.80 -11.87 -0.67
N SER A 99 -22.07 -11.48 -0.85
CA SER A 99 -22.90 -11.96 -1.98
C SER A 99 -23.12 -10.95 -3.10
N ALA A 100 -22.64 -9.70 -2.98
CA ALA A 100 -22.84 -8.69 -3.99
C ALA A 100 -21.50 -8.29 -4.66
N PRO A 101 -21.47 -8.07 -5.98
CA PRO A 101 -20.24 -7.78 -6.70
C PRO A 101 -19.68 -6.40 -6.33
N VAL A 102 -18.36 -6.26 -6.44
CA VAL A 102 -17.68 -4.97 -6.39
C VAL A 102 -18.14 -4.11 -7.56
N THR A 103 -18.33 -2.82 -7.31
CA THR A 103 -18.71 -1.87 -8.35
C THR A 103 -17.74 -0.70 -8.41
N VAL A 104 -17.30 -0.37 -9.62
CA VAL A 104 -16.51 0.83 -9.91
C VAL A 104 -17.38 2.06 -9.78
N ASN A 105 -16.99 3.03 -9.00
CA ASN A 105 -17.62 4.35 -9.01
C ASN A 105 -17.07 5.12 -10.22
N PRO A 106 -17.93 5.75 -11.05
CA PRO A 106 -17.45 6.46 -12.24
C PRO A 106 -16.69 7.76 -11.93
N LEU A 107 -16.57 8.17 -10.66
CA LEU A 107 -15.71 9.28 -10.25
C LEU A 107 -14.27 8.80 -10.16
N ALA A 108 -13.40 9.41 -10.95
CA ALA A 108 -11.95 9.38 -10.76
C ALA A 108 -11.48 10.81 -10.51
N VAL A 109 -10.66 11.01 -9.48
CA VAL A 109 -10.17 12.33 -9.07
C VAL A 109 -8.72 12.48 -9.48
N ASN A 110 -8.42 13.50 -10.30
CA ASN A 110 -7.05 13.83 -10.66
C ASN A 110 -6.29 14.40 -9.46
N ILE A 111 -5.11 13.87 -9.22
CA ILE A 111 -4.17 14.38 -8.23
C ILE A 111 -3.14 15.26 -8.96
N PRO A 112 -3.07 16.57 -8.64
CA PRO A 112 -2.18 17.50 -9.33
C PRO A 112 -0.74 17.39 -8.84
N THR A 113 0.21 17.73 -9.72
CA THR A 113 1.55 18.15 -9.32
C THR A 113 1.59 19.68 -9.12
N PRO A 114 2.62 20.26 -8.49
CA PRO A 114 2.79 21.72 -8.43
C PRO A 114 2.82 22.45 -9.79
N VAL A 115 3.13 21.74 -10.86
CA VAL A 115 3.31 22.28 -12.21
C VAL A 115 2.24 21.82 -13.22
N SER A 116 1.39 20.88 -12.82
CA SER A 116 0.35 20.30 -13.70
C SER A 116 -0.91 19.95 -12.90
N PRO A 117 -2.11 20.14 -13.47
CA PRO A 117 -3.35 19.71 -12.82
C PRO A 117 -3.54 18.18 -12.78
N THR A 118 -2.69 17.42 -13.45
CA THR A 118 -2.72 15.94 -13.50
C THR A 118 -1.33 15.36 -13.41
N GLY A 119 -1.24 14.04 -13.22
CA GLY A 119 0.01 13.29 -13.23
C GLY A 119 0.79 13.40 -11.93
N GLY A 120 0.13 13.68 -10.82
CA GLY A 120 0.73 13.52 -9.49
C GLY A 120 0.97 12.06 -9.17
N THR A 121 1.81 11.80 -8.18
CA THR A 121 2.18 10.47 -7.68
C THR A 121 1.62 10.25 -6.27
N PRO A 122 0.28 10.11 -6.10
CA PRO A 122 -0.34 10.00 -4.79
C PRO A 122 0.08 8.70 -4.09
N THR A 123 0.27 8.80 -2.77
CA THR A 123 0.70 7.70 -1.90
C THR A 123 -0.34 7.41 -0.80
N GLY A 124 -0.24 8.05 0.36
CA GLY A 124 -1.24 7.91 1.42
C GLY A 124 -2.53 8.66 1.14
N THR A 125 -3.67 8.10 1.57
CA THR A 125 -4.96 8.80 1.57
C THR A 125 -5.69 8.62 2.89
N VAL A 126 -6.45 9.66 3.30
CA VAL A 126 -7.28 9.62 4.50
C VAL A 126 -8.62 10.30 4.29
N PHE A 127 -9.67 9.75 4.91
CA PHE A 127 -10.94 10.46 5.08
C PHE A 127 -10.79 11.57 6.12
N ASN A 128 -11.28 12.77 5.82
CA ASN A 128 -11.27 13.88 6.77
C ASN A 128 -12.41 13.76 7.79
N ALA A 129 -12.15 13.04 8.87
CA ALA A 129 -13.12 12.89 9.96
C ALA A 129 -13.41 14.22 10.72
N ALA A 130 -12.58 15.26 10.52
CA ALA A 130 -12.76 16.58 11.10
C ALA A 130 -13.49 17.57 10.17
N SER A 131 -14.02 17.14 9.03
CA SER A 131 -14.69 18.01 8.05
C SER A 131 -15.85 18.80 8.64
N ALA A 132 -16.61 18.22 9.57
CA ALA A 132 -17.73 18.88 10.25
C ALA A 132 -17.29 20.09 11.09
N SER A 133 -16.06 20.15 11.56
CA SER A 133 -15.49 21.31 12.29
C SER A 133 -14.90 22.38 11.37
N GLY A 134 -14.95 22.19 10.05
CA GLY A 134 -14.34 23.09 9.08
C GLY A 134 -12.84 22.82 8.83
N ALA A 135 -12.27 21.78 9.44
CA ALA A 135 -10.86 21.46 9.33
C ALA A 135 -10.47 21.00 7.92
N PHE A 136 -9.22 21.28 7.55
CA PHE A 136 -8.60 20.89 6.27
C PHE A 136 -9.38 21.39 5.06
N ALA A 137 -9.71 22.71 5.08
CA ALA A 137 -10.42 23.36 4.00
C ALA A 137 -9.50 23.60 2.79
N VAL A 138 -9.97 23.20 1.61
CA VAL A 138 -9.31 23.47 0.32
C VAL A 138 -10.00 24.63 -0.41
N THR A 139 -9.26 25.30 -1.28
CA THR A 139 -9.73 26.46 -2.03
C THR A 139 -9.80 26.17 -3.52
N GLY A 140 -10.72 26.82 -4.20
CA GLY A 140 -10.93 26.71 -5.63
C GLY A 140 -12.11 27.55 -6.09
N LEU A 141 -12.78 27.10 -7.14
CA LEU A 141 -14.01 27.70 -7.63
C LEU A 141 -15.22 26.84 -7.24
N ASN A 142 -16.34 27.47 -6.92
CA ASN A 142 -17.62 26.77 -6.81
C ASN A 142 -18.29 26.65 -8.20
N LYS A 143 -19.44 25.96 -8.28
CA LYS A 143 -20.19 25.76 -9.53
C LYS A 143 -20.67 27.04 -10.20
N SER A 144 -20.69 28.17 -9.49
CA SER A 144 -21.01 29.50 -10.05
C SER A 144 -19.75 30.24 -10.54
N GLY A 145 -18.56 29.60 -10.52
CA GLY A 145 -17.30 30.19 -10.92
C GLY A 145 -16.72 31.20 -9.91
N GLN A 146 -17.24 31.21 -8.69
CA GLN A 146 -16.78 32.12 -7.64
C GLN A 146 -15.72 31.43 -6.78
N ALA A 147 -14.72 32.18 -6.31
CA ALA A 147 -13.75 31.69 -5.35
C ALA A 147 -14.46 31.23 -4.06
N ALA A 148 -14.13 30.03 -3.61
CA ALA A 148 -14.74 29.40 -2.46
C ALA A 148 -13.74 28.50 -1.72
N SER A 149 -14.08 28.19 -0.47
CA SER A 149 -13.32 27.24 0.36
C SER A 149 -14.29 26.34 1.10
N ALA A 150 -13.95 25.06 1.19
CA ALA A 150 -14.71 24.08 1.96
C ALA A 150 -13.79 22.95 2.44
N PRO A 151 -14.14 22.26 3.57
CA PRO A 151 -13.36 21.13 4.06
C PRO A 151 -13.22 20.06 2.99
N ALA A 152 -12.01 19.55 2.80
CA ALA A 152 -11.80 18.36 1.98
C ALA A 152 -12.57 17.18 2.57
N ALA A 153 -13.13 16.31 1.74
CA ALA A 153 -13.69 15.04 2.17
C ALA A 153 -12.59 13.97 2.30
N PHE A 154 -11.66 13.97 1.36
CA PHE A 154 -10.48 13.10 1.37
C PHE A 154 -9.22 13.93 1.11
N LEU A 155 -8.11 13.48 1.71
CA LEU A 155 -6.80 14.09 1.63
C LEU A 155 -5.80 13.07 1.11
N PHE A 156 -4.81 13.54 0.36
CA PHE A 156 -3.80 12.70 -0.28
C PHE A 156 -2.40 13.31 -0.05
N SER A 157 -1.42 12.48 0.23
CA SER A 157 0.00 12.82 0.13
C SER A 157 0.57 12.33 -1.19
N SER A 158 1.68 12.92 -1.64
CA SER A 158 2.32 12.59 -2.92
C SER A 158 3.84 12.58 -2.81
N GLU A 159 4.49 11.73 -3.58
CA GLU A 159 5.95 11.75 -3.76
C GLU A 159 6.44 13.05 -4.38
N ASP A 160 5.56 13.77 -5.07
CA ASP A 160 5.82 15.13 -5.58
C ASP A 160 6.13 16.14 -4.47
N GLY A 161 5.88 15.79 -3.21
CA GLY A 161 6.05 16.66 -2.05
C GLY A 161 4.83 17.53 -1.75
N THR A 162 3.65 17.13 -2.23
CA THR A 162 2.39 17.84 -1.98
C THR A 162 1.48 17.10 -1.01
N ILE A 163 0.59 17.86 -0.36
CA ILE A 163 -0.63 17.35 0.24
C ILE A 163 -1.79 18.02 -0.47
N THR A 164 -2.72 17.21 -0.96
CA THR A 164 -3.90 17.67 -1.71
C THR A 164 -5.18 17.25 -0.98
N GLY A 165 -6.27 17.94 -1.28
CA GLY A 165 -7.57 17.60 -0.74
C GLY A 165 -8.66 17.73 -1.79
N TRP A 166 -9.64 16.84 -1.71
CA TRP A 166 -10.80 16.84 -2.58
C TRP A 166 -12.09 17.21 -1.85
N ASN A 167 -12.87 18.10 -2.46
CA ASN A 167 -14.23 18.43 -2.05
C ASN A 167 -15.13 18.43 -3.27
N PRO A 168 -16.34 17.83 -3.23
CA PRO A 168 -17.23 17.73 -4.42
C PRO A 168 -17.72 19.08 -4.96
N GLY A 169 -17.72 20.11 -4.14
CA GLY A 169 -18.21 21.45 -4.48
C GLY A 169 -17.11 22.48 -4.75
N ILE A 170 -15.84 22.09 -4.64
CA ILE A 170 -14.68 22.96 -4.87
C ILE A 170 -13.81 22.35 -5.96
N ASP A 171 -13.60 23.08 -7.04
CA ASP A 171 -12.77 22.63 -8.16
C ASP A 171 -11.73 23.71 -8.51
N PRO A 172 -10.42 23.43 -8.39
CA PRO A 172 -9.38 24.40 -8.72
C PRO A 172 -9.42 24.84 -10.18
N THR A 173 -9.94 24.02 -11.08
CA THR A 173 -10.06 24.32 -12.51
C THR A 173 -11.41 24.93 -12.89
N GLY A 174 -12.40 24.88 -12.00
CA GLY A 174 -13.77 25.32 -12.23
C GLY A 174 -14.57 24.48 -13.22
N LYS A 175 -14.07 23.31 -13.63
CA LYS A 175 -14.68 22.50 -14.70
C LYS A 175 -15.78 21.57 -14.20
N PHE A 176 -15.74 21.13 -12.93
CA PHE A 176 -16.68 20.16 -12.35
C PHE A 176 -16.93 18.96 -13.28
N ALA A 177 -15.82 18.40 -13.80
CA ALA A 177 -15.83 17.32 -14.79
C ALA A 177 -16.01 15.93 -14.19
N GLY A 178 -16.08 15.82 -12.87
CA GLY A 178 -16.32 14.54 -12.18
C GLY A 178 -17.73 14.02 -12.43
N SER A 179 -17.92 12.73 -12.32
CA SER A 179 -19.21 12.07 -12.50
C SER A 179 -20.28 12.68 -11.59
N GLY A 180 -21.46 12.91 -12.13
CA GLY A 180 -22.55 13.60 -11.42
C GLY A 180 -22.33 15.11 -11.27
N GLY A 181 -21.36 15.71 -11.99
CA GLY A 181 -21.10 17.16 -11.97
C GLY A 181 -20.47 17.64 -10.64
N VAL A 182 -19.70 16.78 -9.99
CA VAL A 182 -18.82 17.15 -8.86
C VAL A 182 -17.43 17.49 -9.36
N SER A 183 -16.53 17.98 -8.49
CA SER A 183 -15.14 18.17 -8.87
C SER A 183 -14.50 16.84 -9.24
N GLY A 184 -13.81 16.79 -10.37
CA GLY A 184 -12.91 15.69 -10.76
C GLY A 184 -11.44 15.98 -10.45
N GLN A 185 -11.17 16.98 -9.59
CA GLN A 185 -9.85 17.51 -9.34
C GLN A 185 -9.62 17.76 -7.84
N ALA A 186 -8.53 17.24 -7.29
CA ALA A 186 -8.05 17.64 -5.96
C ALA A 186 -7.34 19.00 -6.02
N ALA A 187 -7.38 19.74 -4.93
CA ALA A 187 -6.68 21.00 -4.77
C ALA A 187 -5.41 20.82 -3.94
N ILE A 188 -4.31 21.46 -4.32
CA ILE A 188 -3.08 21.49 -3.50
C ILE A 188 -3.35 22.35 -2.27
N ALA A 189 -3.13 21.76 -1.09
CA ALA A 189 -3.25 22.42 0.20
C ALA A 189 -1.87 22.73 0.80
N VAL A 190 -0.88 21.85 0.58
CA VAL A 190 0.52 22.05 0.99
C VAL A 190 1.43 21.75 -0.20
N ASP A 191 2.38 22.62 -0.45
CA ASP A 191 3.43 22.42 -1.46
C ASP A 191 4.81 22.50 -0.80
N ASN A 192 5.43 21.35 -0.64
CA ASN A 192 6.82 21.18 -0.18
C ASN A 192 7.69 20.52 -1.26
N SER A 193 7.28 20.62 -2.52
CA SER A 193 7.98 20.03 -3.67
C SER A 193 9.41 20.56 -3.85
N GLY A 194 9.68 21.76 -3.39
CA GLY A 194 11.01 22.36 -3.50
C GLY A 194 11.53 22.38 -4.94
N ASN A 195 12.67 21.72 -5.19
CA ASN A 195 13.25 21.63 -6.53
C ASN A 195 13.02 20.28 -7.23
N ASN A 196 12.06 19.47 -6.80
CA ASN A 196 11.79 18.13 -7.39
C ASN A 196 11.53 18.19 -8.89
N PHE A 197 10.90 19.27 -9.39
CA PHE A 197 10.55 19.45 -10.80
C PHE A 197 11.58 20.26 -11.60
N THR A 198 12.54 20.91 -10.94
CA THR A 198 13.54 21.76 -11.60
C THR A 198 14.92 21.12 -11.68
N ASN A 199 15.19 20.11 -10.88
CA ASN A 199 16.45 19.37 -10.87
C ASN A 199 16.25 17.96 -11.45
N PRO A 200 16.82 17.65 -12.62
CA PRO A 200 16.68 16.34 -13.24
C PRO A 200 17.48 15.23 -12.54
N ASP A 201 18.43 15.60 -11.66
CA ASP A 201 19.20 14.62 -10.87
C ASP A 201 18.46 14.31 -9.55
N PRO A 202 17.88 13.11 -9.38
CA PRO A 202 17.12 12.76 -8.18
C PRO A 202 17.95 12.85 -6.90
N ASN A 203 19.28 12.66 -6.99
CA ASN A 203 20.18 12.77 -5.83
C ASN A 203 20.40 14.23 -5.36
N ARG A 204 19.93 15.21 -6.12
CA ARG A 204 20.04 16.65 -5.81
C ARG A 204 18.71 17.33 -5.58
N GLN A 205 17.63 16.59 -5.67
CA GLN A 205 16.31 17.11 -5.31
C GLN A 205 16.23 17.33 -3.79
N THR A 206 15.56 18.40 -3.38
CA THR A 206 15.44 18.81 -1.96
C THR A 206 14.01 18.88 -1.47
N GLY A 207 13.03 18.70 -2.35
CA GLY A 207 11.61 18.66 -1.98
C GLY A 207 11.27 17.46 -1.10
N ALA A 208 10.15 17.53 -0.40
CA ALA A 208 9.62 16.41 0.33
C ALA A 208 9.27 15.24 -0.63
N VAL A 209 9.36 14.02 -0.11
CA VAL A 209 8.79 12.81 -0.72
C VAL A 209 7.90 12.19 0.35
N TYR A 210 6.59 12.37 0.20
CA TYR A 210 5.63 11.82 1.15
C TYR A 210 5.22 10.41 0.75
N LYS A 211 5.45 9.44 1.64
CA LYS A 211 5.15 8.02 1.38
C LYS A 211 3.89 7.53 2.09
N GLY A 212 3.37 8.25 3.07
CA GLY A 212 2.17 7.90 3.80
C GLY A 212 1.50 9.10 4.44
N LEU A 213 0.21 8.98 4.74
CA LEU A 213 -0.63 10.01 5.35
C LEU A 213 -1.54 9.41 6.41
N ALA A 214 -1.65 10.08 7.56
CA ALA A 214 -2.58 9.68 8.61
C ALA A 214 -3.25 10.93 9.21
N ILE A 215 -4.45 10.77 9.75
CA ILE A 215 -5.21 11.85 10.38
C ILE A 215 -5.63 11.42 11.80
N ALA A 216 -5.53 12.35 12.75
CA ALA A 216 -6.12 12.19 14.08
C ALA A 216 -7.13 13.28 14.36
N THR A 217 -8.18 12.91 15.08
CA THR A 217 -9.17 13.84 15.65
C THR A 217 -9.35 13.56 17.14
N SER A 218 -9.60 14.61 17.92
CA SER A 218 -9.82 14.51 19.35
C SER A 218 -10.86 15.52 19.81
N SER A 219 -11.59 15.21 20.85
CA SER A 219 -12.49 16.16 21.53
C SER A 219 -11.74 17.17 22.39
N THR A 220 -10.46 16.94 22.68
CA THR A 220 -9.56 17.83 23.43
C THR A 220 -8.33 18.13 22.60
N PRO A 221 -7.59 19.22 22.88
CA PRO A 221 -6.35 19.52 22.19
C PRO A 221 -5.36 18.35 22.25
N ILE A 222 -4.85 17.94 21.09
CA ILE A 222 -3.83 16.89 20.98
C ILE A 222 -2.47 17.42 21.46
N ILE A 223 -2.19 18.70 21.16
CA ILE A 223 -0.96 19.39 21.58
C ILE A 223 -1.34 20.33 22.72
N SER A 224 -0.80 20.10 23.90
CA SER A 224 -1.15 20.84 25.11
C SER A 224 -0.81 22.34 25.05
N ALA A 225 0.12 22.74 24.21
CA ALA A 225 0.52 24.15 23.98
C ALA A 225 -0.39 24.88 22.98
N ASP A 226 -1.32 24.19 22.31
CA ASP A 226 -2.17 24.74 21.27
C ASP A 226 -3.60 24.25 21.42
N ALA A 227 -4.47 25.10 21.96
CA ALA A 227 -5.87 24.77 22.20
C ALA A 227 -6.68 24.52 20.92
N ALA A 228 -6.17 24.89 19.74
CA ALA A 228 -6.83 24.67 18.45
C ALA A 228 -6.47 23.32 17.81
N SER A 229 -5.45 22.63 18.31
CA SER A 229 -4.95 21.38 17.72
C SER A 229 -5.81 20.15 18.09
N THR A 230 -7.08 20.17 17.73
CA THR A 230 -8.00 19.03 17.89
C THR A 230 -8.05 18.10 16.69
N ALA A 231 -7.47 18.50 15.56
CA ALA A 231 -7.29 17.69 14.37
C ALA A 231 -5.86 17.89 13.82
N LEU A 232 -5.15 16.80 13.61
CA LEU A 232 -3.78 16.81 13.09
C LEU A 232 -3.67 15.85 11.90
N LEU A 233 -2.87 16.27 10.91
CA LEU A 233 -2.49 15.47 9.76
C LEU A 233 -1.00 15.15 9.86
N TYR A 234 -0.63 13.88 9.66
CA TYR A 234 0.74 13.39 9.74
C TYR A 234 1.16 12.86 8.38
N ALA A 235 2.27 13.34 7.85
CA ALA A 235 2.82 12.89 6.57
C ALA A 235 4.23 12.33 6.76
N SER A 236 4.46 11.09 6.30
CA SER A 236 5.78 10.46 6.30
C SER A 236 6.67 11.11 5.26
N ASN A 237 7.53 12.06 5.65
CA ASN A 237 8.50 12.66 4.75
C ASN A 237 9.74 11.77 4.65
N PHE A 238 9.69 10.84 3.72
CA PHE A 238 10.71 9.81 3.54
C PHE A 238 12.09 10.39 3.24
N ARG A 239 12.16 11.39 2.32
CA ARG A 239 13.44 12.05 1.98
C ARG A 239 14.08 12.74 3.16
N ALA A 240 13.30 13.43 3.98
CA ALA A 240 13.81 14.11 5.15
C ALA A 240 14.07 13.17 6.34
N GLY A 241 13.47 11.98 6.36
CA GLY A 241 13.51 11.05 7.49
C GLY A 241 12.69 11.56 8.68
N THR A 242 11.60 12.30 8.45
CA THR A 242 10.77 12.93 9.49
C THR A 242 9.29 12.68 9.26
N VAL A 243 8.50 12.84 10.31
CA VAL A 243 7.04 13.02 10.18
C VAL A 243 6.76 14.50 10.18
N ASP A 244 6.17 14.99 9.11
CA ASP A 244 5.66 16.37 9.03
C ASP A 244 4.23 16.39 9.58
N VAL A 245 3.95 17.31 10.50
CA VAL A 245 2.65 17.43 11.17
C VAL A 245 2.01 18.75 10.80
N TYR A 246 0.71 18.72 10.46
CA TYR A 246 -0.06 19.88 10.05
C TYR A 246 -1.32 20.01 10.94
N ASP A 247 -1.67 21.24 11.28
CA ASP A 247 -2.91 21.58 11.97
C ASP A 247 -4.12 21.58 11.02
N ALA A 248 -5.31 21.84 11.57
CA ALA A 248 -6.56 21.90 10.83
C ALA A 248 -6.60 22.94 9.68
N GLY A 249 -5.68 23.90 9.66
CA GLY A 249 -5.52 24.93 8.63
C GLY A 249 -4.36 24.63 7.65
N PHE A 250 -3.79 23.43 7.68
CA PHE A 250 -2.60 23.02 6.92
C PHE A 250 -1.32 23.80 7.28
N SER A 251 -1.28 24.47 8.43
CA SER A 251 -0.04 25.08 8.91
C SER A 251 0.84 23.98 9.55
N LYS A 252 2.15 24.02 9.25
CA LYS A 252 3.09 23.07 9.85
C LYS A 252 3.20 23.31 11.35
N VAL A 253 2.95 22.27 12.14
CA VAL A 253 3.03 22.34 13.60
C VAL A 253 4.49 22.35 14.04
N THR A 254 4.89 23.40 14.77
CA THR A 254 6.25 23.57 15.30
C THR A 254 6.33 23.42 16.82
N ALA A 255 5.19 23.45 17.52
CA ALA A 255 5.09 23.37 18.98
C ALA A 255 4.93 21.93 19.49
N LEU A 256 5.46 20.95 18.77
CA LEU A 256 5.49 19.57 19.23
C LEU A 256 6.40 19.38 20.45
N PRO A 257 6.13 18.39 21.32
CA PRO A 257 7.04 18.01 22.39
C PRO A 257 8.45 17.72 21.88
N SER A 258 9.46 18.02 22.71
CA SER A 258 10.85 17.74 22.32
C SER A 258 11.06 16.25 22.04
N GLY A 259 11.61 15.94 20.86
CA GLY A 259 11.82 14.58 20.40
C GLY A 259 10.57 13.88 19.87
N ALA A 260 9.48 14.62 19.59
CA ALA A 260 8.26 14.06 19.01
C ALA A 260 8.56 13.30 17.70
N PHE A 261 7.92 12.14 17.54
CA PHE A 261 8.06 11.23 16.38
C PHE A 261 9.51 10.81 16.10
N ARG A 262 10.34 10.76 17.14
CA ARG A 262 11.74 10.40 17.00
C ARG A 262 12.07 9.15 17.79
N ASP A 263 12.58 8.15 17.11
CA ASP A 263 13.27 7.04 17.73
C ASP A 263 14.79 7.27 17.67
N LYS A 264 15.40 7.42 18.85
CA LYS A 264 16.86 7.63 18.98
C LYS A 264 17.69 6.39 18.61
N ASP A 265 17.06 5.22 18.63
CA ASP A 265 17.69 3.93 18.39
C ASP A 265 17.45 3.43 16.94
N LEU A 266 16.79 4.25 16.10
CA LEU A 266 16.63 3.96 14.68
C LEU A 266 17.97 4.12 13.95
N PRO A 267 18.46 3.07 13.26
CA PRO A 267 19.72 3.17 12.51
C PRO A 267 19.67 4.22 11.41
N GLY A 268 20.82 4.83 11.12
CA GLY A 268 20.91 5.78 9.99
C GLY A 268 20.54 5.15 8.66
N GLY A 269 19.89 5.92 7.79
CA GLY A 269 19.43 5.49 6.47
C GLY A 269 18.07 4.79 6.46
N TYR A 270 17.33 4.84 7.59
CA TYR A 270 15.91 4.48 7.66
C TYR A 270 15.05 5.72 7.80
N ALA A 271 13.87 5.70 7.18
CA ALA A 271 12.93 6.81 7.19
C ALA A 271 11.48 6.33 7.39
N PRO A 272 10.57 7.19 7.91
CA PRO A 272 9.15 6.88 7.99
C PRO A 272 8.58 6.55 6.61
N PHE A 273 7.92 5.42 6.49
CA PHE A 273 7.39 4.88 5.24
C PHE A 273 5.86 4.83 5.29
N GLY A 274 5.24 3.78 5.82
CA GLY A 274 3.82 3.77 6.14
C GLY A 274 3.51 4.48 7.48
N ILE A 275 2.32 5.03 7.61
CA ILE A 275 1.84 5.68 8.83
C ILE A 275 0.34 5.51 8.97
N GLN A 276 -0.13 5.14 10.18
CA GLN A 276 -1.54 4.96 10.48
C GLN A 276 -1.89 5.46 11.88
N VAL A 277 -3.07 6.05 12.04
CA VAL A 277 -3.64 6.36 13.36
C VAL A 277 -4.69 5.33 13.70
N GLN A 278 -4.45 4.53 14.74
CA GLN A 278 -5.35 3.48 15.20
C GLN A 278 -5.41 3.48 16.73
N ASN A 279 -6.60 3.35 17.31
CA ASN A 279 -6.83 3.32 18.75
C ASN A 279 -6.14 4.48 19.51
N GLY A 280 -6.15 5.70 18.92
CA GLY A 280 -5.53 6.89 19.53
C GLY A 280 -4.01 6.87 19.59
N LYS A 281 -3.35 6.04 18.78
CA LYS A 281 -1.90 5.96 18.61
C LYS A 281 -1.52 6.14 17.16
N VAL A 282 -0.32 6.64 16.93
CA VAL A 282 0.32 6.74 15.61
C VAL A 282 1.31 5.60 15.47
N TYR A 283 1.01 4.67 14.55
CA TYR A 283 1.90 3.60 14.16
C TYR A 283 2.69 4.05 12.92
N ILE A 284 4.00 3.88 12.95
CA ILE A 284 4.89 4.28 11.86
C ILE A 284 5.79 3.11 11.51
N SER A 285 5.75 2.68 10.25
CA SER A 285 6.75 1.77 9.71
C SER A 285 7.92 2.54 9.11
N TYR A 286 9.08 1.91 9.09
CA TYR A 286 10.30 2.50 8.55
C TYR A 286 10.93 1.54 7.56
N ALA A 287 11.30 2.06 6.40
CA ALA A 287 12.08 1.36 5.38
C ALA A 287 13.46 2.00 5.22
N ARG A 288 14.40 1.22 4.66
CA ARG A 288 15.73 1.73 4.33
C ARG A 288 15.63 2.60 3.08
N GLN A 289 16.21 3.81 3.13
CA GLN A 289 16.26 4.70 1.99
C GLN A 289 17.27 4.22 0.92
N ASP A 290 16.94 4.45 -0.34
CA ASP A 290 17.89 4.40 -1.45
C ASP A 290 18.88 5.59 -1.40
N ALA A 291 19.78 5.70 -2.37
CA ALA A 291 20.77 6.76 -2.42
C ALA A 291 20.16 8.15 -2.69
N ALA A 292 19.04 8.21 -3.41
CA ALA A 292 18.31 9.44 -3.71
C ALA A 292 17.40 9.86 -2.54
N ARG A 293 17.20 8.99 -1.55
CA ARG A 293 16.20 9.12 -0.49
C ARG A 293 14.79 9.32 -1.05
N HIS A 294 14.55 8.71 -2.18
CA HIS A 294 13.25 8.75 -2.86
C HIS A 294 12.51 7.44 -2.61
N ASP A 295 13.13 6.31 -2.90
CA ASP A 295 12.54 5.00 -2.78
C ASP A 295 13.17 4.18 -1.66
N ASP A 296 12.51 3.10 -1.28
CA ASP A 296 13.05 2.15 -0.34
C ASP A 296 14.08 1.21 -0.99
N ALA A 297 14.92 0.66 -0.16
CA ALA A 297 15.88 -0.36 -0.55
C ALA A 297 15.54 -1.65 0.18
N ALA A 298 14.62 -2.42 -0.39
CA ALA A 298 14.10 -3.66 0.16
C ALA A 298 15.20 -4.69 0.49
N GLY A 299 14.89 -5.61 1.37
CA GLY A 299 15.74 -6.73 1.77
C GLY A 299 15.39 -7.25 3.17
N PRO A 300 15.61 -8.54 3.43
CA PRO A 300 15.25 -9.20 4.67
C PRO A 300 15.77 -8.46 5.91
N GLY A 301 14.90 -8.24 6.89
CA GLY A 301 15.20 -7.51 8.12
C GLY A 301 15.39 -5.99 7.94
N ARG A 302 15.00 -5.42 6.79
CA ARG A 302 15.08 -3.98 6.52
C ARG A 302 13.79 -3.26 6.84
N GLY A 303 13.34 -3.39 8.09
CA GLY A 303 12.15 -2.70 8.55
C GLY A 303 12.10 -2.52 10.05
N PHE A 304 11.29 -1.55 10.49
CA PHE A 304 10.97 -1.28 11.90
C PHE A 304 9.54 -0.78 11.99
N VAL A 305 8.93 -0.92 13.18
CA VAL A 305 7.64 -0.30 13.50
C VAL A 305 7.72 0.36 14.86
N ASP A 306 7.35 1.64 14.92
CA ASP A 306 7.27 2.42 16.15
C ASP A 306 5.82 2.85 16.44
N VAL A 307 5.56 3.13 17.72
CA VAL A 307 4.25 3.59 18.19
C VAL A 307 4.43 4.86 19.02
N PHE A 308 3.68 5.89 18.66
CA PHE A 308 3.65 7.17 19.35
C PHE A 308 2.24 7.53 19.82
N ASN A 309 2.16 8.42 20.79
CA ASN A 309 0.93 9.16 21.07
C ASN A 309 0.66 10.16 19.94
N LEU A 310 -0.56 10.72 19.91
CA LEU A 310 -0.94 11.67 18.87
C LEU A 310 -0.07 12.94 18.85
N ASP A 311 0.53 13.33 19.98
CA ASP A 311 1.46 14.46 20.10
C ASP A 311 2.91 14.11 19.76
N GLY A 312 3.17 12.86 19.37
CA GLY A 312 4.51 12.35 19.02
C GLY A 312 5.35 11.89 20.21
N THR A 313 4.81 11.92 21.44
CA THR A 313 5.48 11.33 22.60
C THR A 313 5.47 9.79 22.53
N PRO A 314 6.34 9.08 23.28
CA PRO A 314 6.36 7.63 23.28
C PRO A 314 5.00 6.98 23.56
N GLY A 315 4.56 6.08 22.69
CA GLY A 315 3.22 5.48 22.72
C GLY A 315 3.11 4.14 23.45
N LEU A 316 4.24 3.49 23.75
CA LEU A 316 4.28 2.18 24.40
C LEU A 316 4.57 2.28 25.92
N PRO A 317 4.20 1.24 26.71
CA PRO A 317 4.51 1.19 28.13
C PRO A 317 6.00 1.39 28.43
N GLY A 318 6.31 2.07 29.53
CA GLY A 318 7.68 2.36 29.94
C GLY A 318 8.41 3.43 29.12
N GLY A 319 7.67 4.24 28.34
CA GLY A 319 8.26 5.33 27.55
C GLY A 319 9.02 4.83 26.31
N ARG A 320 8.70 3.63 25.84
CA ARG A 320 9.26 3.07 24.59
C ARG A 320 8.48 3.57 23.38
N VAL A 321 9.14 3.64 22.23
CA VAL A 321 8.54 3.87 20.93
C VAL A 321 8.60 2.62 20.05
N ARG A 322 9.73 1.89 20.09
CA ARG A 322 9.98 0.73 19.26
C ARG A 322 9.07 -0.45 19.63
N LEU A 323 8.22 -0.86 18.68
CA LEU A 323 7.38 -2.05 18.79
C LEU A 323 8.06 -3.26 18.13
N ILE A 324 8.48 -3.14 16.86
CA ILE A 324 9.05 -4.23 16.08
C ILE A 324 10.38 -3.80 15.47
N SER A 325 11.36 -4.70 15.48
CA SER A 325 12.69 -4.46 14.91
C SER A 325 13.07 -5.57 13.96
N ARG A 326 13.33 -5.25 12.70
CA ARG A 326 13.95 -6.20 11.74
C ARG A 326 13.17 -7.53 11.64
N GLY A 327 13.87 -8.67 11.70
CA GLY A 327 13.27 -10.01 11.67
C GLY A 327 12.57 -10.26 10.34
N SER A 328 11.27 -10.46 10.39
CA SER A 328 10.39 -10.69 9.22
C SER A 328 9.98 -9.41 8.49
N LEU A 329 10.50 -8.23 8.84
CA LEU A 329 10.15 -6.99 8.16
C LEU A 329 11.06 -6.76 6.94
N ASP A 330 10.44 -6.46 5.80
CA ASP A 330 11.09 -6.11 4.55
C ASP A 330 10.35 -4.94 3.90
N SER A 331 10.88 -3.72 4.03
CA SER A 331 10.23 -2.49 3.58
C SER A 331 8.73 -2.44 3.98
N PRO A 332 8.37 -2.52 5.27
CA PRO A 332 6.98 -2.58 5.72
C PRO A 332 6.27 -1.25 5.43
N TRP A 333 5.09 -1.31 4.78
CA TRP A 333 4.25 -0.14 4.52
C TRP A 333 2.85 -0.28 5.12
N GLY A 334 2.14 -1.37 4.83
CA GLY A 334 0.78 -1.62 5.30
C GLY A 334 0.71 -1.86 6.81
N LEU A 335 -0.15 -1.13 7.51
CA LEU A 335 -0.36 -1.24 8.95
C LEU A 335 -1.85 -1.27 9.24
N ALA A 336 -2.38 -2.37 9.81
CA ALA A 336 -3.78 -2.46 10.20
C ALA A 336 -3.95 -3.23 11.51
N LEU A 337 -4.82 -2.76 12.41
CA LEU A 337 -5.31 -3.62 13.47
C LEU A 337 -6.29 -4.63 12.89
N ALA A 338 -6.03 -5.91 13.11
CA ALA A 338 -6.89 -6.98 12.63
C ALA A 338 -8.28 -6.89 13.26
N PRO A 339 -9.35 -7.15 12.50
CA PRO A 339 -10.66 -7.36 13.08
C PRO A 339 -10.65 -8.50 14.11
N GLN A 340 -11.54 -8.44 15.09
CA GLN A 340 -11.61 -9.48 16.12
C GLN A 340 -11.85 -10.88 15.49
N GLY A 341 -10.97 -11.82 15.83
CA GLY A 341 -11.05 -13.20 15.34
C GLY A 341 -10.57 -13.39 13.89
N PHE A 342 -10.03 -12.35 13.25
CA PHE A 342 -9.51 -12.42 11.89
C PHE A 342 -8.41 -13.50 11.78
N GLY A 343 -8.54 -14.39 10.79
CA GLY A 343 -7.62 -15.48 10.53
C GLY A 343 -7.47 -16.50 11.68
N GLY A 344 -8.31 -16.42 12.73
CA GLY A 344 -8.12 -17.21 13.95
C GLY A 344 -6.93 -16.80 14.79
N ILE A 345 -6.31 -15.63 14.51
CA ILE A 345 -5.16 -15.12 15.25
C ILE A 345 -5.62 -14.50 16.57
N SER A 346 -4.86 -14.76 17.63
CA SER A 346 -5.06 -14.11 18.92
C SER A 346 -3.72 -13.75 19.56
N ALA A 347 -3.64 -12.56 20.14
CA ALA A 347 -2.54 -12.14 20.98
C ALA A 347 -2.77 -12.59 22.43
N PRO A 348 -1.70 -12.76 23.24
CA PRO A 348 -1.82 -13.02 24.66
C PRO A 348 -2.64 -11.94 25.39
N GLY A 349 -3.46 -12.34 26.34
CA GLY A 349 -4.24 -11.40 27.17
C GLY A 349 -5.35 -10.67 26.41
N SER A 350 -5.70 -11.07 25.19
CA SER A 350 -6.66 -10.37 24.31
C SER A 350 -6.18 -9.00 23.83
N ASP A 351 -4.88 -8.78 23.77
CA ASP A 351 -4.31 -7.57 23.17
C ASP A 351 -4.68 -7.48 21.68
N PRO A 352 -4.76 -6.28 21.08
CA PRO A 352 -4.99 -6.14 19.64
C PRO A 352 -3.87 -6.79 18.82
N VAL A 353 -4.23 -7.33 17.66
CA VAL A 353 -3.29 -7.87 16.68
C VAL A 353 -2.99 -6.80 15.64
N LEU A 354 -1.70 -6.48 15.46
CA LEU A 354 -1.23 -5.62 14.38
C LEU A 354 -0.80 -6.48 13.19
N LEU A 355 -1.41 -6.24 12.04
CA LEU A 355 -0.95 -6.75 10.76
C LEU A 355 0.04 -5.77 10.16
N VAL A 356 1.17 -6.27 9.69
CA VAL A 356 2.21 -5.52 9.01
C VAL A 356 2.45 -6.14 7.64
N GLY A 357 2.14 -5.40 6.59
CA GLY A 357 2.38 -5.79 5.20
C GLY A 357 3.72 -5.26 4.72
N ASN A 358 4.52 -6.15 4.16
CA ASN A 358 5.81 -5.84 3.57
C ASN A 358 5.66 -5.56 2.07
N PHE A 359 6.11 -4.40 1.62
CA PHE A 359 6.26 -4.13 0.19
C PHE A 359 7.37 -5.00 -0.42
N GLY A 360 8.48 -5.19 0.33
CA GLY A 360 9.69 -5.81 -0.21
C GLY A 360 9.56 -7.30 -0.52
N ASP A 361 8.81 -8.07 0.28
CA ASP A 361 8.63 -9.52 0.07
C ASP A 361 7.17 -9.95 -0.11
N GLY A 362 6.21 -9.00 -0.09
CA GLY A 362 4.80 -9.27 -0.32
C GLY A 362 4.10 -10.04 0.81
N LEU A 363 4.75 -10.28 1.93
CA LEU A 363 4.19 -11.05 3.04
C LEU A 363 3.46 -10.16 4.06
N ILE A 364 2.48 -10.76 4.76
CA ILE A 364 1.76 -10.09 5.84
C ILE A 364 2.06 -10.83 7.14
N HIS A 365 2.63 -10.11 8.10
CA HIS A 365 2.96 -10.65 9.40
C HIS A 365 2.05 -10.10 10.50
N ALA A 366 1.64 -10.96 11.42
CA ALA A 366 0.84 -10.58 12.58
C ALA A 366 1.74 -10.42 13.81
N PHE A 367 1.46 -9.39 14.59
CA PHE A 367 2.17 -9.08 15.84
C PHE A 367 1.17 -8.69 16.93
N ASP A 368 1.54 -8.95 18.16
CA ASP A 368 0.89 -8.35 19.31
C ASP A 368 1.15 -6.82 19.30
N ALA A 369 0.10 -6.02 19.27
CA ALA A 369 0.21 -4.57 19.09
C ALA A 369 0.73 -3.82 20.33
N VAL A 370 0.93 -4.50 21.46
CA VAL A 370 1.42 -3.93 22.73
C VAL A 370 2.87 -4.36 23.00
N SER A 371 3.15 -5.65 22.86
CA SER A 371 4.48 -6.21 23.14
C SER A 371 5.40 -6.25 21.92
N GLY A 372 4.85 -6.30 20.71
CA GLY A 372 5.57 -6.53 19.45
C GLY A 372 5.94 -8.00 19.23
N MET A 373 5.38 -8.93 20.03
CA MET A 373 5.63 -10.35 19.85
C MET A 373 5.08 -10.83 18.50
N ALA A 374 5.89 -11.53 17.74
CA ALA A 374 5.47 -12.12 16.46
C ALA A 374 4.46 -13.25 16.69
N LEU A 375 3.34 -13.19 15.96
CA LEU A 375 2.25 -14.19 15.98
C LEU A 375 2.27 -15.07 14.72
N GLY A 376 3.17 -14.82 13.77
CA GLY A 376 3.34 -15.56 12.52
C GLY A 376 2.91 -14.78 11.28
N ALA A 377 3.11 -15.36 10.10
CA ALA A 377 2.61 -14.83 8.84
C ALA A 377 1.16 -15.25 8.61
N LEU A 378 0.40 -14.46 7.82
CA LEU A 378 -0.87 -14.93 7.27
C LEU A 378 -0.61 -16.04 6.27
N LYS A 379 -1.49 -17.02 6.27
CA LYS A 379 -1.38 -18.23 5.44
C LYS A 379 -2.69 -18.47 4.71
N ASP A 380 -2.57 -19.12 3.57
CA ASP A 380 -3.71 -19.72 2.86
C ASP A 380 -4.26 -20.96 3.59
N PRO A 381 -5.35 -21.57 3.09
CA PRO A 381 -5.91 -22.80 3.68
C PRO A 381 -4.98 -24.00 3.66
N ASP A 382 -4.00 -24.06 2.76
CA ASP A 382 -3.02 -25.15 2.66
C ASP A 382 -1.83 -24.96 3.59
N GLY A 383 -1.73 -23.80 4.21
CA GLY A 383 -0.74 -23.47 5.22
C GLY A 383 0.51 -22.78 4.66
N GLU A 384 0.49 -22.39 3.39
CA GLU A 384 1.55 -21.58 2.78
C GLU A 384 1.37 -20.09 3.11
N PRO A 385 2.44 -19.31 3.22
CA PRO A 385 2.34 -17.87 3.43
C PRO A 385 1.66 -17.17 2.26
N ILE A 386 0.63 -16.34 2.53
CA ILE A 386 0.05 -15.44 1.52
C ILE A 386 1.13 -14.49 1.01
N HIS A 387 1.32 -14.48 -0.31
CA HIS A 387 2.24 -13.60 -1.01
C HIS A 387 1.47 -12.68 -1.97
N ILE A 388 1.62 -11.37 -1.80
CA ILE A 388 1.00 -10.33 -2.64
C ILE A 388 2.12 -9.45 -3.18
N ASP A 389 2.45 -9.61 -4.47
CA ASP A 389 3.51 -8.84 -5.12
C ASP A 389 3.22 -7.33 -5.07
N GLY A 390 4.22 -6.54 -4.64
CA GLY A 390 4.08 -5.09 -4.51
C GLY A 390 3.05 -4.64 -3.47
N LEU A 391 2.87 -5.39 -2.38
CA LEU A 391 1.89 -5.12 -1.32
C LEU A 391 2.08 -3.73 -0.68
N TRP A 392 1.01 -2.91 -0.74
CA TRP A 392 0.98 -1.58 -0.15
C TRP A 392 0.10 -1.51 1.11
N ALA A 393 -1.12 -1.08 1.00
CA ALA A 393 -1.99 -0.84 2.14
C ALA A 393 -2.66 -2.09 2.69
N LEU A 394 -3.00 -2.01 3.97
CA LEU A 394 -3.93 -2.91 4.66
C LEU A 394 -4.99 -2.05 5.37
N GLN A 395 -6.28 -2.41 5.21
CA GLN A 395 -7.40 -1.69 5.79
C GLN A 395 -8.53 -2.64 6.17
N ALA A 396 -9.05 -2.55 7.39
CA ALA A 396 -10.26 -3.28 7.77
C ALA A 396 -11.50 -2.67 7.10
N GLY A 397 -12.47 -3.48 6.72
CA GLY A 397 -13.71 -2.98 6.12
C GLY A 397 -14.60 -2.22 7.10
N ASN A 398 -15.44 -1.31 6.58
CA ASN A 398 -16.33 -0.46 7.41
C ASN A 398 -17.72 -1.07 7.70
N GLY A 399 -18.01 -2.26 7.17
CA GLY A 399 -19.32 -2.92 7.32
C GLY A 399 -20.43 -2.38 6.41
N GLY A 400 -20.08 -1.43 5.52
CA GLY A 400 -21.01 -0.76 4.62
C GLY A 400 -20.59 -0.87 3.17
N LYS A 401 -20.32 0.26 2.53
CA LYS A 401 -19.84 0.34 1.13
C LYS A 401 -18.33 0.12 0.99
N GLY A 402 -17.59 0.20 2.08
CA GLY A 402 -16.18 -0.13 2.21
C GLY A 402 -15.98 -1.52 2.80
N GLY A 403 -16.75 -2.51 2.35
CA GLY A 403 -16.53 -3.91 2.59
C GLY A 403 -16.98 -4.47 3.94
N VAL A 404 -16.78 -5.75 4.12
CA VAL A 404 -17.17 -6.51 5.32
C VAL A 404 -16.25 -6.13 6.49
N ALA A 405 -16.82 -5.80 7.66
CA ALA A 405 -16.05 -5.33 8.82
C ALA A 405 -15.08 -6.39 9.40
N SER A 406 -15.30 -7.68 9.13
CA SER A 406 -14.43 -8.77 9.57
C SER A 406 -13.34 -9.13 8.55
N ALA A 407 -13.29 -8.46 7.39
CA ALA A 407 -12.27 -8.65 6.37
C ALA A 407 -11.20 -7.57 6.44
N VAL A 408 -10.04 -7.88 5.89
CA VAL A 408 -8.95 -6.91 5.63
C VAL A 408 -8.81 -6.76 4.13
N TYR A 409 -8.74 -5.53 3.67
CA TYR A 409 -8.55 -5.17 2.26
C TYR A 409 -7.13 -4.73 2.04
N PHE A 410 -6.60 -5.01 0.85
CA PHE A 410 -5.23 -4.66 0.49
C PHE A 410 -5.17 -3.97 -0.87
N THR A 411 -4.14 -3.17 -1.06
CA THR A 411 -3.73 -2.64 -2.36
C THR A 411 -2.34 -3.13 -2.69
N ALA A 412 -2.03 -3.28 -3.98
CA ALA A 412 -0.73 -3.71 -4.42
C ALA A 412 -0.39 -3.14 -5.81
N GLY A 413 0.92 -2.95 -6.05
CA GLY A 413 1.51 -2.59 -7.34
C GLY A 413 2.32 -3.75 -7.92
N PRO A 414 1.68 -4.81 -8.43
CA PRO A 414 2.40 -5.97 -8.95
C PRO A 414 3.22 -5.64 -10.19
N PHE A 415 4.13 -6.56 -10.53
CA PHE A 415 5.03 -6.46 -11.69
C PHE A 415 5.92 -5.20 -11.64
N GLY A 416 6.57 -4.99 -10.50
CA GLY A 416 7.45 -3.83 -10.31
C GLY A 416 6.70 -2.51 -10.42
N GLU A 417 5.50 -2.46 -9.85
CA GLU A 417 4.62 -1.28 -9.76
C GLU A 417 3.99 -0.83 -11.09
N SER A 418 4.11 -1.64 -12.15
CA SER A 418 3.57 -1.28 -13.46
C SER A 418 2.06 -1.52 -13.58
N HIS A 419 1.47 -2.30 -12.67
CA HIS A 419 0.06 -2.68 -12.64
C HIS A 419 -0.56 -2.43 -11.27
N GLY A 420 -1.86 -2.72 -11.14
CA GLY A 420 -2.58 -2.51 -9.91
C GLY A 420 -3.47 -3.67 -9.51
N LEU A 421 -3.54 -3.90 -8.19
CA LEU A 421 -4.44 -4.89 -7.59
C LEU A 421 -5.07 -4.32 -6.32
N PHE A 422 -6.37 -4.48 -6.22
CA PHE A 422 -7.15 -4.30 -5.00
C PHE A 422 -7.84 -5.62 -4.65
N GLY A 423 -7.68 -6.09 -3.43
CA GLY A 423 -8.24 -7.36 -3.01
C GLY A 423 -8.69 -7.38 -1.55
N SER A 424 -9.20 -8.53 -1.13
CA SER A 424 -9.64 -8.80 0.23
C SER A 424 -9.04 -10.07 0.79
N LEU A 425 -8.89 -10.08 2.11
CA LEU A 425 -8.50 -11.23 2.91
C LEU A 425 -9.63 -11.51 3.90
N THR A 426 -10.16 -12.73 3.88
CA THR A 426 -11.22 -13.17 4.78
C THR A 426 -10.77 -14.36 5.60
N THR A 427 -11.28 -14.50 6.82
CA THR A 427 -10.95 -15.66 7.67
C THR A 427 -11.35 -16.96 7.00
N ALA A 428 -10.43 -17.91 6.95
CA ALA A 428 -10.65 -19.27 6.46
C ALA A 428 -10.32 -20.31 7.54
N THR A 429 -10.73 -21.55 7.29
CA THR A 429 -10.30 -22.70 8.08
C THR A 429 -9.26 -23.48 7.27
N PRO A 430 -8.21 -24.05 7.91
CA PRO A 430 -7.24 -24.91 7.23
C PRO A 430 -7.96 -26.03 6.44
N GLY A 431 -7.54 -26.24 5.19
CA GLY A 431 -8.14 -27.21 4.28
C GLY A 431 -9.49 -26.78 3.67
N SER A 432 -9.86 -25.48 3.77
CA SER A 432 -10.96 -24.93 2.95
C SER A 432 -10.55 -24.93 1.47
N PRO A 433 -11.50 -25.11 0.54
CA PRO A 433 -11.19 -24.94 -0.88
C PRO A 433 -10.61 -23.56 -1.13
N GLU A 434 -9.53 -23.50 -1.87
CA GLU A 434 -8.97 -22.24 -2.33
C GLU A 434 -9.89 -21.52 -3.31
N GLY A 435 -9.77 -20.21 -3.37
CA GLY A 435 -10.49 -19.40 -4.34
C GLY A 435 -9.92 -19.58 -5.75
N PRO A 436 -10.63 -19.18 -6.80
CA PRO A 436 -10.19 -19.30 -8.21
C PRO A 436 -8.95 -18.45 -8.54
N ALA A 437 -8.37 -17.77 -7.55
CA ALA A 437 -7.33 -16.75 -7.74
C ALA A 437 -6.02 -17.29 -8.33
N GLU A 438 -5.58 -18.50 -7.95
CA GLU A 438 -4.24 -19.00 -8.31
C GLU A 438 -4.08 -19.34 -9.79
N GLY A 439 -5.03 -20.07 -10.38
CA GLY A 439 -4.97 -20.36 -11.81
C GLY A 439 -5.10 -19.13 -12.71
N GLN A 440 -5.86 -18.15 -12.25
CA GLN A 440 -5.99 -16.84 -12.93
C GLN A 440 -4.68 -16.04 -12.84
N TRP A 441 -3.99 -16.11 -11.70
CA TRP A 441 -2.73 -15.44 -11.46
C TRP A 441 -1.59 -15.99 -12.34
N VAL A 442 -1.48 -17.30 -12.49
CA VAL A 442 -0.51 -17.94 -13.40
C VAL A 442 -0.74 -17.51 -14.86
N GLN A 443 -2.00 -17.49 -15.32
CA GLN A 443 -2.31 -17.06 -16.68
C GLN A 443 -1.98 -15.57 -16.90
N ALA A 444 -2.30 -14.71 -15.94
CA ALA A 444 -1.97 -13.29 -15.99
C ALA A 444 -0.47 -13.03 -16.03
N ASN A 445 0.31 -13.73 -15.21
CA ASN A 445 1.78 -13.66 -15.25
C ASN A 445 2.33 -14.08 -16.61
N LEU A 446 1.78 -15.13 -17.23
CA LEU A 446 2.17 -15.54 -18.57
C LEU A 446 1.88 -14.46 -19.62
N ASP A 447 0.72 -13.82 -19.54
CA ASP A 447 0.31 -12.78 -20.47
C ASP A 447 1.21 -11.53 -20.34
N VAL A 448 1.56 -11.12 -19.10
CA VAL A 448 2.48 -10.01 -18.83
C VAL A 448 3.87 -10.30 -19.34
N VAL A 449 4.44 -11.46 -19.02
CA VAL A 449 5.76 -11.87 -19.54
C VAL A 449 5.80 -11.86 -21.08
N GLN A 450 4.70 -12.26 -21.75
CA GLN A 450 4.61 -12.19 -23.20
C GLN A 450 4.58 -10.76 -23.74
N LEU A 451 3.87 -9.84 -23.07
CA LEU A 451 3.83 -8.44 -23.43
C LEU A 451 5.20 -7.78 -23.28
N ASP A 452 5.89 -8.03 -22.18
CA ASP A 452 7.22 -7.46 -21.94
C ASP A 452 8.29 -8.01 -22.87
N LEU A 453 8.20 -9.29 -23.24
CA LEU A 453 9.05 -9.85 -24.30
C LEU A 453 8.83 -9.14 -25.65
N GLN A 454 7.56 -8.84 -25.98
CA GLN A 454 7.22 -8.10 -27.20
C GLN A 454 7.77 -6.67 -27.15
N ARG A 455 7.60 -5.98 -26.01
CA ARG A 455 8.09 -4.62 -25.77
C ARG A 455 9.61 -4.56 -25.88
N LEU A 456 10.33 -5.42 -25.18
CA LEU A 456 11.78 -5.52 -25.25
C LEU A 456 12.28 -5.77 -26.68
N SER A 457 11.61 -6.66 -27.42
CA SER A 457 11.92 -6.94 -28.83
C SER A 457 11.69 -5.72 -29.73
N GLN A 458 10.61 -4.97 -29.51
CA GLN A 458 10.33 -3.73 -30.26
C GLN A 458 11.37 -2.65 -29.95
N ASP A 459 11.75 -2.46 -28.71
CA ASP A 459 12.73 -1.46 -28.30
C ASP A 459 14.12 -1.79 -28.80
N GLN A 460 14.53 -3.05 -28.78
CA GLN A 460 15.77 -3.51 -29.37
C GLN A 460 15.80 -3.29 -30.89
N SER A 461 14.73 -3.62 -31.59
CA SER A 461 14.64 -3.48 -33.06
C SER A 461 14.42 -2.03 -33.49
N GLY A 462 13.75 -1.21 -32.67
CA GLY A 462 13.49 0.22 -32.88
C GLY A 462 14.66 1.13 -32.57
N GLY A 463 15.75 0.61 -32.01
CA GLY A 463 16.93 1.40 -31.64
C GLY A 463 16.74 2.26 -30.41
N ALA A 464 15.92 1.80 -29.45
CA ALA A 464 15.71 2.49 -28.18
C ALA A 464 17.02 2.74 -27.43
N ALA A 465 17.03 3.73 -26.55
CA ALA A 465 18.20 4.04 -25.73
C ALA A 465 18.61 2.85 -24.88
N ARG A 466 19.91 2.67 -24.66
CA ARG A 466 20.44 1.56 -23.84
C ARG A 466 19.81 1.49 -22.46
N ALA A 467 19.55 2.63 -21.83
CA ALA A 467 18.90 2.70 -20.51
C ALA A 467 17.47 2.12 -20.53
N THR A 468 16.71 2.36 -21.59
CA THR A 468 15.37 1.80 -21.79
C THR A 468 15.43 0.27 -21.90
N ILE A 469 16.33 -0.25 -22.77
CA ILE A 469 16.52 -1.69 -22.95
C ILE A 469 16.96 -2.36 -21.64
N GLU A 470 17.85 -1.72 -20.87
CA GLU A 470 18.27 -2.23 -19.56
C GLU A 470 17.12 -2.20 -18.53
N GLN A 471 16.21 -1.24 -18.61
CA GLN A 471 15.00 -1.17 -17.76
C GLN A 471 14.02 -2.28 -18.13
N ASP A 472 13.67 -2.42 -19.42
CA ASP A 472 12.76 -3.49 -19.88
C ASP A 472 13.31 -4.88 -19.55
N THR A 473 14.63 -5.07 -19.64
CA THR A 473 15.27 -6.32 -19.23
C THR A 473 15.15 -6.59 -17.74
N ARG A 474 15.23 -5.56 -16.90
CA ARG A 474 15.02 -5.70 -15.45
C ARG A 474 13.56 -6.06 -15.12
N THR A 475 12.61 -5.37 -15.72
CA THR A 475 11.18 -5.65 -15.59
C THR A 475 10.89 -7.09 -15.97
N LEU A 476 11.26 -7.50 -17.17
CA LEU A 476 11.06 -8.87 -17.65
C LEU A 476 11.67 -9.94 -16.72
N ASN A 477 12.85 -9.69 -16.16
CA ASN A 477 13.45 -10.61 -15.18
C ASN A 477 12.67 -10.70 -13.86
N THR A 478 11.99 -9.62 -13.46
CA THR A 478 11.10 -9.62 -12.31
C THR A 478 9.87 -10.47 -12.60
N ASP A 479 9.23 -10.26 -13.76
CA ASP A 479 8.02 -10.97 -14.16
C ASP A 479 8.26 -12.48 -14.35
N PHE A 480 9.43 -12.87 -14.85
CA PHE A 480 9.82 -14.29 -14.87
C PHE A 480 9.94 -14.92 -13.48
N ARG A 481 10.39 -14.14 -12.47
CA ARG A 481 10.45 -14.66 -11.10
C ARG A 481 9.06 -14.82 -10.51
N GLU A 482 8.16 -13.87 -10.77
CA GLU A 482 6.77 -13.94 -10.31
C GLU A 482 6.02 -15.10 -10.98
N LEU A 483 6.19 -15.28 -12.29
CA LEU A 483 5.65 -16.44 -12.99
C LEU A 483 6.16 -17.77 -12.39
N ALA A 484 7.45 -17.85 -12.09
CA ALA A 484 8.04 -19.05 -11.49
C ALA A 484 7.48 -19.32 -10.08
N ARG A 485 7.20 -18.28 -9.29
CA ARG A 485 6.54 -18.42 -7.97
C ARG A 485 5.10 -18.89 -8.12
N ALA A 486 4.34 -18.27 -9.03
CA ALA A 486 2.96 -18.65 -9.30
C ALA A 486 2.83 -20.10 -9.82
N GLU A 487 3.73 -20.55 -10.71
CA GLU A 487 3.80 -21.94 -11.16
C GLU A 487 4.19 -22.92 -10.03
N GLN A 488 5.02 -22.47 -9.10
CA GLN A 488 5.45 -23.26 -7.96
C GLN A 488 4.31 -23.46 -6.96
N ALA A 489 3.51 -22.43 -6.69
CA ALA A 489 2.30 -22.50 -5.88
C ALA A 489 1.31 -23.49 -6.51
N LEU A 490 0.96 -23.31 -7.79
CA LEU A 490 0.05 -24.17 -8.52
C LEU A 490 0.50 -25.66 -8.58
N THR A 491 1.82 -25.91 -8.58
CA THR A 491 2.34 -27.30 -8.60
C THR A 491 2.35 -27.94 -7.21
N ALA A 492 2.46 -27.14 -6.15
CA ALA A 492 2.35 -27.61 -4.77
C ALA A 492 0.93 -28.12 -4.52
N ASP A 493 -0.10 -27.39 -4.96
CA ASP A 493 -1.51 -27.78 -4.86
C ASP A 493 -1.83 -29.07 -5.61
N ALA A 494 -1.30 -29.22 -6.82
CA ALA A 494 -1.51 -30.44 -7.62
C ALA A 494 -0.92 -31.72 -6.97
N VAL A 495 0.02 -31.56 -6.05
CA VAL A 495 0.63 -32.68 -5.30
C VAL A 495 -0.19 -33.04 -4.06
N THR A 496 -0.89 -32.05 -3.49
CA THR A 496 -1.72 -32.22 -2.28
C THR A 496 -3.13 -32.70 -2.58
N ASP A 497 -3.66 -32.46 -3.80
CA ASP A 497 -4.97 -33.01 -4.27
C ASP A 497 -4.80 -33.96 -5.45
N PRO A 498 -4.58 -35.28 -5.21
CA PRO A 498 -4.47 -36.27 -6.27
C PRO A 498 -5.82 -36.61 -6.95
N ALA A 499 -6.92 -35.91 -6.62
CA ALA A 499 -8.27 -36.18 -7.14
C ALA A 499 -8.77 -35.13 -8.17
N SER A 500 -7.98 -34.15 -8.56
CA SER A 500 -8.31 -33.14 -9.59
C SER A 500 -7.90 -33.52 -11.02
#